data_f965727f869dfb9b40fa7af27559f1ee
#
_entry.id   f965727f869dfb9b40fa7af27559f1ee
#
_cell.length_a   1.000
_cell.length_b   1.000
_cell.length_c   1.000
_cell.angle_alpha   90.00
_cell.angle_beta   90.00
_cell.angle_gamma   90.00
#
_symmetry.space_group_name_H-M   'P 1'
#
loop_
_entity.id
_entity.type
_entity.pdbx_description
1 polymer ?
#
loop_
_entity_poly.entity_id
_entity_poly.type
_entity_poly.pdbx_seq_one_letter_code
_entity_poly.pdbx_strand_id
1 'polypeptide(L)'
;MIRLLRCIKKRDDISDMEFRRYWESATYKDIFTAYVNVSEGISFQMNLVLKIDLNNDIQTLRGTQAPYDGVVELFWPSAITAAALMSTDEGKQLVAKLAQYEDQFVDLSRSSISVTEAH
;
A
#
# COMPACT_ATOMS: atom_id res chain seq x y z
N MET A 1 -14.78 1.49 -12.21
CA MET A 1 -13.94 1.83 -11.04
C MET A 1 -12.60 1.13 -11.17
N ILE A 2 -11.54 1.82 -10.86
CA ILE A 2 -10.20 1.21 -10.80
C ILE A 2 -9.67 1.23 -9.38
N ARG A 3 -8.71 0.36 -9.13
CA ARG A 3 -8.04 0.21 -7.84
C ARG A 3 -6.53 0.15 -8.05
N LEU A 4 -5.79 0.96 -7.32
CA LEU A 4 -4.35 0.79 -7.18
C LEU A 4 -4.12 -0.16 -6.00
N LEU A 5 -3.47 -1.28 -6.28
CA LEU A 5 -3.17 -2.30 -5.28
C LEU A 5 -1.68 -2.24 -4.96
N ARG A 6 -1.35 -1.93 -3.72
CA ARG A 6 0.02 -1.85 -3.22
C ARG A 6 0.26 -3.01 -2.25
N CYS A 7 0.96 -4.03 -2.70
CA CYS A 7 1.30 -5.21 -1.89
C CYS A 7 2.71 -4.99 -1.34
N ILE A 8 2.81 -4.77 -0.05
CA ILE A 8 4.01 -4.24 0.61
C ILE A 8 4.74 -5.35 1.37
N LYS A 9 6.04 -5.44 1.11
CA LYS A 9 6.94 -6.35 1.82
C LYS A 9 7.81 -5.55 2.80
N LYS A 10 7.90 -6.05 4.03
CA LYS A 10 8.72 -5.45 5.09
C LYS A 10 10.21 -5.57 4.77
N ARG A 11 11.00 -4.56 5.15
CA ARG A 11 12.46 -4.68 5.17
C ARG A 11 12.89 -5.79 6.13
N ASP A 12 13.90 -6.56 5.74
CA ASP A 12 14.41 -7.67 6.55
C ASP A 12 15.10 -7.21 7.83
N ASP A 13 15.58 -5.97 7.87
CA ASP A 13 16.34 -5.42 8.99
C ASP A 13 15.49 -4.81 10.09
N ILE A 14 14.17 -4.91 9.99
CA ILE A 14 13.25 -4.47 11.04
C ILE A 14 12.34 -5.62 11.49
N SER A 15 11.86 -5.53 12.72
CA SER A 15 10.93 -6.52 13.28
C SER A 15 9.51 -6.33 12.77
N ASP A 16 8.66 -7.36 12.92
CA ASP A 16 7.23 -7.25 12.62
C ASP A 16 6.56 -6.17 13.47
N MET A 17 6.98 -6.00 14.72
CA MET A 17 6.44 -4.97 15.61
C MET A 17 6.81 -3.57 15.13
N GLU A 18 8.04 -3.37 14.68
CA GLU A 18 8.47 -2.09 14.11
C GLU A 18 7.72 -1.77 12.83
N PHE A 19 7.55 -2.77 11.94
CA PHE A 19 6.75 -2.62 10.73
C PHE A 19 5.32 -2.18 11.07
N ARG A 20 4.70 -2.82 12.06
CA ARG A 20 3.36 -2.49 12.50
C ARG A 20 3.24 -1.05 12.99
N ARG A 21 4.24 -0.55 13.72
CA ARG A 21 4.25 0.85 14.18
C ARG A 21 4.25 1.84 13.02
N TYR A 22 5.08 1.61 12.00
CA TYR A 22 5.07 2.44 10.80
C TYR A 22 3.74 2.36 10.07
N TRP A 23 3.20 1.14 9.93
CA TRP A 23 1.95 0.90 9.24
C TRP A 23 0.77 1.61 9.90
N GLU A 24 0.68 1.57 11.21
CA GLU A 24 -0.41 2.14 12.00
C GLU A 24 -0.23 3.63 12.31
N SER A 25 0.86 4.26 11.90
CA SER A 25 1.11 5.66 12.20
C SER A 25 0.13 6.60 11.51
N ALA A 26 -0.20 7.71 12.17
CA ALA A 26 -1.03 8.75 11.58
C ALA A 26 -0.40 9.33 10.31
N THR A 27 0.94 9.44 10.27
CA THR A 27 1.66 9.96 9.11
C THR A 27 1.39 9.16 7.85
N TYR A 28 1.44 7.83 7.93
CA TYR A 28 1.19 6.96 6.78
C TYR A 28 -0.23 7.10 6.27
N LYS A 29 -1.19 7.05 7.18
CA LYS A 29 -2.61 7.22 6.87
C LYS A 29 -2.90 8.58 6.24
N ASP A 30 -2.29 9.65 6.77
CA ASP A 30 -2.49 11.02 6.28
C ASP A 30 -1.98 11.18 4.85
N ILE A 31 -0.90 10.51 4.48
CA ILE A 31 -0.39 10.53 3.12
C ILE A 31 -1.42 9.96 2.15
N PHE A 32 -2.05 8.83 2.46
CA PHE A 32 -3.07 8.24 1.61
C PHE A 32 -4.36 9.06 1.59
N THR A 33 -4.72 9.69 2.70
CA THR A 33 -5.83 10.65 2.72
C THR A 33 -5.56 11.80 1.73
N ALA A 34 -4.35 12.33 1.73
CA ALA A 34 -3.96 13.38 0.79
C ALA A 34 -3.96 12.88 -0.66
N TYR A 35 -3.52 11.64 -0.92
CA TYR A 35 -3.59 11.02 -2.25
C TYR A 35 -5.01 11.05 -2.81
N VAL A 36 -5.97 10.60 -2.00
CA VAL A 36 -7.39 10.57 -2.38
C VAL A 36 -7.89 11.98 -2.65
N ASN A 37 -7.57 12.93 -1.79
CA ASN A 37 -8.05 14.32 -1.92
C ASN A 37 -7.48 15.03 -3.15
N VAL A 38 -6.19 14.89 -3.42
CA VAL A 38 -5.52 15.57 -4.55
C VAL A 38 -5.98 15.02 -5.90
N SER A 39 -6.29 13.73 -5.96
CA SER A 39 -6.61 13.04 -7.21
C SER A 39 -8.11 12.77 -7.39
N GLU A 40 -8.96 13.37 -6.56
CA GLU A 40 -10.41 13.13 -6.59
C GLU A 40 -10.74 11.64 -6.48
N GLY A 41 -10.01 10.93 -5.61
CA GLY A 41 -10.24 9.53 -5.34
C GLY A 41 -11.49 9.29 -4.51
N ILE A 42 -11.95 8.05 -4.47
CA ILE A 42 -13.12 7.65 -3.70
C ILE A 42 -12.74 7.37 -2.25
N SER A 43 -11.77 6.48 -2.05
CA SER A 43 -11.36 6.02 -0.72
C SER A 43 -10.06 5.23 -0.80
N PHE A 44 -9.56 4.84 0.37
CA PHE A 44 -8.46 3.88 0.47
C PHE A 44 -8.73 2.93 1.64
N GLN A 45 -8.08 1.77 1.61
CA GLN A 45 -8.14 0.77 2.66
C GLN A 45 -6.73 0.25 2.93
N MET A 46 -6.35 0.23 4.20
CA MET A 46 -5.06 -0.33 4.63
C MET A 46 -5.32 -1.66 5.34
N ASN A 47 -4.64 -2.71 4.89
CA ASN A 47 -4.80 -4.06 5.44
C ASN A 47 -3.44 -4.58 5.91
N LEU A 48 -3.31 -4.80 7.21
CA LEU A 48 -2.11 -5.42 7.78
C LEU A 48 -2.27 -6.93 7.76
N VAL A 49 -1.30 -7.64 7.16
CA VAL A 49 -1.33 -9.11 7.13
C VAL A 49 -0.95 -9.64 8.51
N LEU A 50 -1.79 -10.52 9.05
CA LEU A 50 -1.60 -11.08 10.38
C LEU A 50 -0.62 -12.25 10.35
N LYS A 51 0.31 -12.27 11.31
CA LYS A 51 1.27 -13.37 11.50
C LYS A 51 0.65 -14.43 12.41
N ILE A 52 -0.37 -15.12 11.92
CA ILE A 52 -1.14 -16.12 12.66
C ILE A 52 -1.15 -17.47 11.93
N ASP A 53 -1.47 -18.53 12.66
CA ASP A 53 -1.45 -19.90 12.14
C ASP A 53 -2.38 -20.08 10.94
N LEU A 54 -3.53 -19.39 10.91
CA LEU A 54 -4.46 -19.48 9.79
C LEU A 54 -3.79 -19.10 8.45
N ASN A 55 -2.95 -18.05 8.44
CA ASN A 55 -2.22 -17.67 7.22
C ASN A 55 -1.21 -18.72 6.80
N ASN A 56 -0.54 -19.36 7.75
CA ASN A 56 0.37 -20.46 7.47
C ASN A 56 -0.38 -21.66 6.91
N ASP A 57 -1.54 -21.99 7.47
CA ASP A 57 -2.39 -23.10 7.03
C ASP A 57 -2.89 -22.88 5.60
N ILE A 58 -3.33 -21.67 5.27
CA ILE A 58 -3.78 -21.30 3.92
C ILE A 58 -2.63 -21.45 2.92
N GLN A 59 -1.46 -20.97 3.27
CA GLN A 59 -0.26 -21.07 2.43
C GLN A 59 0.08 -22.53 2.15
N THR A 60 0.10 -23.36 3.18
CA THR A 60 0.42 -24.79 3.08
C THR A 60 -0.62 -25.54 2.25
N LEU A 61 -1.91 -25.27 2.48
CA LEU A 61 -3.02 -25.95 1.85
C LEU A 61 -3.00 -25.79 0.32
N ARG A 62 -2.66 -24.59 -0.15
CA ARG A 62 -2.69 -24.27 -1.57
C ARG A 62 -1.30 -24.24 -2.22
N GLY A 63 -0.24 -24.33 -1.45
CA GLY A 63 1.13 -24.25 -1.94
C GLY A 63 1.49 -22.86 -2.48
N THR A 64 0.93 -21.80 -1.88
CA THR A 64 1.22 -20.43 -2.30
C THR A 64 2.52 -19.93 -1.69
N GLN A 65 3.03 -18.84 -2.25
CA GLN A 65 4.15 -18.10 -1.65
C GLN A 65 3.72 -17.46 -0.33
N ALA A 66 4.71 -17.09 0.50
CA ALA A 66 4.45 -16.32 1.70
C ALA A 66 3.70 -15.03 1.34
N PRO A 67 2.71 -14.61 2.14
CA PRO A 67 1.96 -13.40 1.87
C PRO A 67 2.85 -12.15 2.01
N TYR A 68 2.42 -11.06 1.40
CA TYR A 68 2.97 -9.75 1.70
C TYR A 68 2.68 -9.36 3.15
N ASP A 69 3.34 -8.33 3.66
CA ASP A 69 3.17 -7.90 5.04
C ASP A 69 2.02 -6.92 5.21
N GLY A 70 1.68 -6.19 4.16
CA GLY A 70 0.54 -5.29 4.16
C GLY A 70 0.04 -5.02 2.75
N VAL A 71 -1.23 -4.62 2.65
CA VAL A 71 -1.85 -4.29 1.37
C VAL A 71 -2.59 -2.97 1.52
N VAL A 72 -2.28 -2.00 0.65
CA VAL A 72 -3.02 -0.75 0.56
C VAL A 72 -3.79 -0.74 -0.75
N GLU A 73 -5.07 -0.45 -0.67
CA GLU A 73 -5.96 -0.33 -1.81
C GLU A 73 -6.46 1.10 -1.92
N LEU A 74 -6.29 1.72 -3.08
CA LEU A 74 -6.83 3.06 -3.34
C LEU A 74 -7.80 2.95 -4.51
N PHE A 75 -8.93 3.64 -4.41
CA PHE A 75 -10.05 3.53 -5.35
C PHE A 75 -10.29 4.86 -6.06
N TRP A 76 -10.44 4.81 -7.39
CA TRP A 76 -10.80 5.96 -8.23
C TRP A 76 -11.94 5.60 -9.18
N PRO A 77 -12.71 6.63 -9.63
CA PRO A 77 -13.73 6.41 -10.65
C PRO A 77 -13.13 5.93 -11.97
N SER A 78 -11.94 6.43 -12.33
CA SER A 78 -11.28 6.11 -13.58
C SER A 78 -9.76 6.30 -13.47
N ALA A 79 -9.04 5.73 -14.42
CA ALA A 79 -7.59 5.88 -14.51
C ALA A 79 -7.17 7.33 -14.80
N ILE A 80 -8.00 8.08 -15.50
CA ILE A 80 -7.75 9.50 -15.81
C ILE A 80 -7.66 10.29 -14.51
N THR A 81 -8.60 10.07 -13.59
CA THR A 81 -8.62 10.74 -12.29
C THR A 81 -7.38 10.38 -11.46
N ALA A 82 -7.05 9.10 -11.40
CA ALA A 82 -5.87 8.63 -10.67
C ALA A 82 -4.56 9.22 -11.21
N ALA A 83 -4.49 9.47 -12.51
CA ALA A 83 -3.29 10.00 -13.16
C ALA A 83 -2.87 11.37 -12.63
N ALA A 84 -3.76 12.10 -11.94
CA ALA A 84 -3.41 13.37 -11.30
C ALA A 84 -2.27 13.26 -10.29
N LEU A 85 -2.08 12.10 -9.65
CA LEU A 85 -0.95 11.85 -8.76
C LEU A 85 0.39 11.95 -9.49
N MET A 86 0.41 11.61 -10.78
CA MET A 86 1.64 11.59 -11.57
C MET A 86 1.84 12.86 -12.40
N SER A 87 0.79 13.66 -12.59
CA SER A 87 0.79 14.80 -13.53
C SER A 87 0.74 16.17 -12.86
N THR A 88 0.30 16.28 -11.61
CA THR A 88 0.24 17.53 -10.86
C THR A 88 1.44 17.69 -9.95
N ASP A 89 1.83 18.94 -9.65
CA ASP A 89 2.92 19.20 -8.71
C ASP A 89 2.60 18.68 -7.30
N GLU A 90 1.36 18.87 -6.84
CA GLU A 90 0.92 18.36 -5.54
C GLU A 90 1.00 16.83 -5.49
N GLY A 91 0.54 16.16 -6.55
CA GLY A 91 0.60 14.70 -6.64
C GLY A 91 2.04 14.18 -6.61
N LYS A 92 2.93 14.82 -7.37
CA LYS A 92 4.36 14.46 -7.40
C LYS A 92 5.02 14.64 -6.04
N GLN A 93 4.67 15.70 -5.32
CA GLN A 93 5.18 15.93 -3.96
C GLN A 93 4.70 14.85 -2.99
N LEU A 94 3.45 14.42 -3.10
CA LEU A 94 2.90 13.35 -2.28
C LEU A 94 3.57 12.00 -2.59
N VAL A 95 3.82 11.70 -3.86
CA VAL A 95 4.53 10.48 -4.25
C VAL A 95 5.94 10.48 -3.66
N ALA A 96 6.64 11.60 -3.70
CA ALA A 96 7.97 11.74 -3.10
C ALA A 96 7.92 11.60 -1.57
N LYS A 97 6.92 12.18 -0.92
CA LYS A 97 6.71 12.07 0.53
C LYS A 97 6.44 10.63 0.94
N LEU A 98 5.62 9.91 0.17
CA LEU A 98 5.36 8.50 0.43
C LEU A 98 6.63 7.68 0.32
N ALA A 99 7.42 7.88 -0.73
CA ALA A 99 8.68 7.17 -0.93
C ALA A 99 9.63 7.40 0.23
N GLN A 100 9.77 8.64 0.67
CA GLN A 100 10.64 9.00 1.80
C GLN A 100 10.19 8.32 3.09
N TYR A 101 8.89 8.31 3.36
CA TYR A 101 8.34 7.66 4.55
C TYR A 101 8.55 6.14 4.49
N GLU A 102 8.24 5.50 3.36
CA GLU A 102 8.34 4.05 3.17
C GLU A 102 9.77 3.53 3.16
N ASP A 103 10.76 4.35 2.84
CA ASP A 103 12.16 3.94 2.87
C ASP A 103 12.58 3.37 4.22
N GLN A 104 11.90 3.75 5.29
CA GLN A 104 12.22 3.33 6.65
C GLN A 104 11.78 1.89 6.95
N PHE A 105 10.80 1.34 6.23
CA PHE A 105 10.21 0.04 6.62
C PHE A 105 9.81 -0.87 5.45
N VAL A 106 9.83 -0.37 4.21
CA VAL A 106 9.38 -1.12 3.03
C VAL A 106 10.56 -1.55 2.18
N ASP A 107 10.53 -2.80 1.72
CA ASP A 107 11.42 -3.30 0.68
C ASP A 107 10.67 -3.26 -0.65
N LEU A 108 10.87 -2.20 -1.42
CA LEU A 108 10.19 -2.01 -2.71
C LEU A 108 10.56 -3.08 -3.73
N SER A 109 11.78 -3.60 -3.69
CA SER A 109 12.23 -4.62 -4.65
C SER A 109 11.44 -5.93 -4.52
N ARG A 110 10.84 -6.19 -3.36
CA ARG A 110 10.01 -7.37 -3.09
C ARG A 110 8.52 -7.03 -2.94
N SER A 111 8.16 -5.78 -3.14
CA SER A 111 6.77 -5.31 -3.13
C SER A 111 6.22 -5.27 -4.55
N SER A 112 4.92 -5.13 -4.70
CA SER A 112 4.30 -4.94 -6.01
C SER A 112 3.25 -3.85 -5.97
N ILE A 113 3.15 -3.10 -7.05
CA ILE A 113 2.17 -2.02 -7.20
C ILE A 113 1.55 -2.17 -8.58
N SER A 114 0.22 -2.24 -8.64
CA SER A 114 -0.49 -2.40 -9.91
C SER A 114 -1.84 -1.71 -9.90
N VAL A 115 -2.26 -1.27 -11.08
CA VAL A 115 -3.62 -0.76 -11.30
C VAL A 115 -4.48 -1.89 -11.79
N THR A 116 -5.62 -2.08 -11.15
CA THR A 116 -6.58 -3.13 -11.47
C THR A 116 -7.96 -2.55 -11.72
N GLU A 117 -8.78 -3.29 -12.46
CA GLU A 117 -10.18 -2.97 -12.61
C GLU A 117 -10.97 -3.67 -11.50
N ALA A 118 -11.76 -2.91 -10.75
CA ALA A 118 -12.58 -3.49 -9.68
C ALA A 118 -13.92 -3.97 -10.24
N HIS A 119 -14.28 -5.19 -9.94
CA HIS A 119 -15.53 -5.83 -10.37
C HIS A 119 -16.50 -6.02 -9.21
#